data_bfe7f1bf829b95d9b7a7ab4f2de02323
#
_entry.id   bfe7f1bf829b95d9b7a7ab4f2de02323
#
_cell.length_a   1.000
_cell.length_b   1.000
_cell.length_c   1.000
_cell.angle_alpha   90.00
_cell.angle_beta   90.00
_cell.angle_gamma   90.00
#
_symmetry.space_group_name_H-M   'P 1'
#
loop_
_entity.id
_entity.type
_entity.pdbx_description
1 polymer ?
#
loop_
_entity_poly.entity_id
_entity_poly.type
_entity_poly.pdbx_seq_one_letter_code
_entity_poly.pdbx_strand_id
1 'polypeptide(L)'
;MAKAIMIQGTMSNAGKSLIAGGLCRIFAQDGYKTAPFKSQNMALNSYITEEGLEMGRAQVMQAEAAGIVPSVLMNPILLKPTNDTGSQVVVMGEVMGNMSARRYFEYKKQLRPYIEEAYRKLADEYDIIVIEGAGSPAEINLKAEDIVNMGMAKMAKAPVLLVGDVDRGGVFAQLYGTVKLLEDDEADMIKGMIVNKFRGDKSILAPGVEKIEEMLGIPVVGVAPYADVDIDDEDSLSERLESNFKDMIDIAVIRLPRLSNFTDFNVFERFDGVSLRYVSKPDQLKDPDMIILPGTKNTMKDLLWMRQNGLEAAVLKYSASGLSLIHI
;
A
#
# COMPACT_ATOMS: atom_id res chain seq x y z
N MET A 1 -26.97 1.52 -9.19
CA MET A 1 -26.00 1.63 -8.07
C MET A 1 -25.15 0.38 -8.08
N ALA A 2 -23.84 0.54 -8.12
CA ALA A 2 -22.87 -0.55 -8.16
C ALA A 2 -23.04 -1.54 -7.00
N LYS A 3 -22.67 -2.79 -7.21
CA LYS A 3 -22.38 -3.74 -6.11
C LYS A 3 -21.01 -3.44 -5.55
N ALA A 4 -20.82 -3.63 -4.25
CA ALA A 4 -19.53 -3.42 -3.60
C ALA A 4 -19.04 -4.70 -2.90
N ILE A 5 -17.74 -4.87 -2.84
CA ILE A 5 -17.04 -5.84 -1.98
C ILE A 5 -15.84 -5.16 -1.35
N MET A 6 -15.56 -5.46 -0.09
CA MET A 6 -14.46 -4.82 0.61
C MET A 6 -13.42 -5.83 1.10
N ILE A 7 -12.16 -5.54 0.81
CA ILE A 7 -11.02 -6.33 1.26
C ILE A 7 -10.38 -5.62 2.45
N GLN A 8 -10.42 -6.25 3.61
CA GLN A 8 -9.73 -5.80 4.81
C GLN A 8 -8.65 -6.79 5.21
N GLY A 9 -7.67 -6.38 5.98
CA GLY A 9 -6.58 -7.26 6.41
C GLY A 9 -6.44 -7.30 7.92
N THR A 10 -5.91 -8.39 8.44
CA THR A 10 -5.58 -8.50 9.85
C THR A 10 -4.43 -7.59 10.26
N MET A 11 -3.67 -7.08 9.30
CA MET A 11 -2.50 -6.21 9.49
C MET A 11 -2.12 -5.49 8.18
N SER A 12 -1.19 -4.53 8.27
CA SER A 12 -0.49 -4.01 7.10
C SER A 12 0.28 -5.13 6.39
N ASN A 13 0.47 -5.02 5.08
CA ASN A 13 1.17 -6.02 4.25
C ASN A 13 0.55 -7.44 4.23
N ALA A 14 -0.69 -7.61 4.71
CA ALA A 14 -1.40 -8.89 4.57
C ALA A 14 -1.72 -9.26 3.11
N GLY A 15 -1.48 -8.35 2.16
CA GLY A 15 -1.71 -8.53 0.72
C GLY A 15 -3.07 -8.04 0.24
N LYS A 16 -3.69 -7.11 0.97
CA LYS A 16 -4.98 -6.50 0.58
C LYS A 16 -4.96 -5.95 -0.85
N SER A 17 -3.93 -5.17 -1.18
CA SER A 17 -3.82 -4.48 -2.48
C SER A 17 -3.74 -5.45 -3.63
N LEU A 18 -2.97 -6.55 -3.49
CA LEU A 18 -2.87 -7.60 -4.49
C LEU A 18 -4.21 -8.36 -4.66
N ILE A 19 -4.87 -8.72 -3.55
CA ILE A 19 -6.18 -9.40 -3.61
C ILE A 19 -7.23 -8.48 -4.22
N ALA A 20 -7.25 -7.18 -3.87
CA ALA A 20 -8.17 -6.21 -4.47
C ALA A 20 -7.90 -6.05 -5.98
N GLY A 21 -6.63 -5.92 -6.39
CA GLY A 21 -6.25 -5.86 -7.81
C GLY A 21 -6.64 -7.13 -8.58
N GLY A 22 -6.42 -8.31 -7.97
CA GLY A 22 -6.85 -9.60 -8.54
C GLY A 22 -8.36 -9.68 -8.75
N LEU A 23 -9.16 -9.21 -7.78
CA LEU A 23 -10.62 -9.16 -7.92
C LEU A 23 -11.05 -8.13 -8.98
N CYS A 24 -10.41 -6.96 -9.05
CA CYS A 24 -10.64 -6.00 -10.12
C CYS A 24 -10.41 -6.64 -11.50
N ARG A 25 -9.31 -7.39 -11.64
CA ARG A 25 -9.00 -8.10 -12.88
C ARG A 25 -10.01 -9.18 -13.22
N ILE A 26 -10.40 -10.02 -12.25
CA ILE A 26 -11.37 -11.11 -12.45
C ILE A 26 -12.72 -10.54 -12.89
N PHE A 27 -13.26 -9.58 -12.17
CA PHE A 27 -14.55 -8.98 -12.52
C PHE A 27 -14.53 -8.28 -13.88
N ALA A 28 -13.42 -7.62 -14.24
CA ALA A 28 -13.27 -7.04 -15.57
C ALA A 28 -13.22 -8.11 -16.66
N GLN A 29 -12.53 -9.24 -16.43
CA GLN A 29 -12.51 -10.38 -17.35
C GLN A 29 -13.88 -11.05 -17.49
N ASP A 30 -14.70 -11.05 -16.44
CA ASP A 30 -16.08 -11.53 -16.45
C ASP A 30 -17.05 -10.56 -17.16
N GLY A 31 -16.52 -9.40 -17.64
CA GLY A 31 -17.30 -8.43 -18.43
C GLY A 31 -17.99 -7.34 -17.62
N TYR A 32 -17.73 -7.22 -16.31
CA TYR A 32 -18.27 -6.15 -15.48
C TYR A 32 -17.39 -4.88 -15.58
N LYS A 33 -18.02 -3.71 -15.64
CA LYS A 33 -17.34 -2.46 -15.43
C LYS A 33 -16.94 -2.37 -13.96
N THR A 34 -15.65 -2.48 -13.68
CA THR A 34 -15.12 -2.59 -12.31
C THR A 34 -14.18 -1.46 -12.01
N ALA A 35 -14.30 -0.84 -10.84
CA ALA A 35 -13.35 0.15 -10.35
C ALA A 35 -12.85 -0.21 -8.94
N PRO A 36 -11.58 0.08 -8.63
CA PRO A 36 -11.06 0.04 -7.26
C PRO A 36 -11.50 1.25 -6.47
N PHE A 37 -11.49 1.15 -5.14
CA PHE A 37 -11.69 2.27 -4.25
C PHE A 37 -10.92 2.09 -2.94
N LYS A 38 -10.23 3.12 -2.49
CA LYS A 38 -9.62 3.19 -1.16
C LYS A 38 -9.83 4.60 -0.62
N SER A 39 -10.68 4.73 0.37
CA SER A 39 -11.11 6.03 0.90
C SER A 39 -9.94 6.91 1.34
N GLN A 40 -8.94 6.31 1.99
CA GLN A 40 -7.71 6.97 2.41
C GLN A 40 -6.52 6.03 2.22
N ASN A 41 -5.46 6.54 1.60
CA ASN A 41 -4.18 5.87 1.54
C ASN A 41 -3.11 6.64 2.33
N MET A 42 -2.11 5.94 2.86
CA MET A 42 -0.92 6.54 3.48
C MET A 42 0.31 5.95 2.79
N ALA A 43 0.89 6.70 1.85
CA ALA A 43 2.03 6.25 1.06
C ALA A 43 2.91 7.43 0.63
N LEU A 44 4.21 7.18 0.46
CA LEU A 44 5.14 8.12 -0.19
C LEU A 44 5.13 7.98 -1.71
N ASN A 45 4.77 6.79 -2.20
CA ASN A 45 4.56 6.54 -3.62
C ASN A 45 3.21 7.10 -4.07
N SER A 46 3.25 7.96 -5.08
CA SER A 46 2.08 8.56 -5.67
C SER A 46 2.18 8.56 -7.19
N TYR A 47 1.05 8.82 -7.82
CA TYR A 47 0.88 8.91 -9.25
C TYR A 47 0.17 10.22 -9.57
N ILE A 48 0.52 10.83 -10.69
CA ILE A 48 -0.17 12.01 -11.22
C ILE A 48 -1.07 11.57 -12.37
N THR A 49 -2.37 11.80 -12.24
CA THR A 49 -3.35 11.48 -13.28
C THR A 49 -3.18 12.38 -14.51
N GLU A 50 -3.88 12.06 -15.59
CA GLU A 50 -3.85 12.87 -16.82
C GLU A 50 -4.34 14.32 -16.57
N GLU A 51 -5.20 14.52 -15.57
CA GLU A 51 -5.68 15.85 -15.16
C GLU A 51 -4.67 16.61 -14.28
N GLY A 52 -3.51 16.03 -13.97
CA GLY A 52 -2.50 16.63 -13.11
C GLY A 52 -2.79 16.51 -11.61
N LEU A 53 -3.67 15.59 -11.22
CA LEU A 53 -4.09 15.35 -9.84
C LEU A 53 -3.34 14.17 -9.21
N GLU A 54 -3.06 14.22 -7.91
CA GLU A 54 -2.23 13.23 -7.21
C GLU A 54 -3.08 12.15 -6.52
N MET A 55 -2.71 10.86 -6.71
CA MET A 55 -3.35 9.72 -6.04
C MET A 55 -2.36 8.64 -5.63
N GLY A 56 -2.79 7.69 -4.80
CA GLY A 56 -1.98 6.56 -4.34
C GLY A 56 -1.67 5.55 -5.44
N ARG A 57 -0.43 5.07 -5.50
CA ARG A 57 0.05 4.13 -6.53
C ARG A 57 -0.70 2.78 -6.52
N ALA A 58 -1.10 2.28 -5.35
CA ALA A 58 -1.81 1.00 -5.25
C ALA A 58 -3.14 1.01 -6.03
N GLN A 59 -3.89 2.10 -6.01
CA GLN A 59 -5.16 2.22 -6.75
C GLN A 59 -4.93 2.39 -8.25
N VAL A 60 -3.78 2.92 -8.66
CA VAL A 60 -3.36 2.94 -10.07
C VAL A 60 -3.17 1.51 -10.59
N MET A 61 -2.40 0.68 -9.89
CA MET A 61 -2.22 -0.74 -10.21
C MET A 61 -3.55 -1.49 -10.30
N GLN A 62 -4.46 -1.22 -9.37
CA GLN A 62 -5.79 -1.85 -9.35
C GLN A 62 -6.68 -1.38 -10.51
N ALA A 63 -6.60 -0.10 -10.91
CA ALA A 63 -7.28 0.44 -12.08
C ALA A 63 -6.74 -0.17 -13.37
N GLU A 64 -5.41 -0.28 -13.50
CA GLU A 64 -4.74 -0.94 -14.61
C GLU A 64 -5.14 -2.43 -14.70
N ALA A 65 -5.26 -3.12 -13.56
CA ALA A 65 -5.73 -4.50 -13.50
C ALA A 65 -7.18 -4.63 -14.01
N ALA A 66 -8.03 -3.63 -13.76
CA ALA A 66 -9.39 -3.54 -14.30
C ALA A 66 -9.45 -3.07 -15.76
N GLY A 67 -8.32 -2.61 -16.34
CA GLY A 67 -8.26 -2.06 -17.70
C GLY A 67 -8.89 -0.67 -17.85
N ILE A 68 -8.89 0.13 -16.79
CA ILE A 68 -9.47 1.49 -16.77
C ILE A 68 -8.42 2.54 -16.45
N VAL A 69 -8.68 3.78 -16.83
CA VAL A 69 -7.81 4.93 -16.51
C VAL A 69 -7.92 5.27 -15.02
N PRO A 70 -6.78 5.45 -14.32
CA PRO A 70 -6.78 5.87 -12.94
C PRO A 70 -7.42 7.26 -12.74
N SER A 71 -8.23 7.40 -11.69
CA SER A 71 -8.89 8.66 -11.31
C SER A 71 -8.75 8.89 -9.81
N VAL A 72 -8.61 10.14 -9.39
CA VAL A 72 -8.55 10.53 -7.97
C VAL A 72 -9.81 10.16 -7.19
N LEU A 73 -10.92 9.90 -7.87
CA LEU A 73 -12.12 9.34 -7.24
C LEU A 73 -11.86 7.98 -6.60
N MET A 74 -10.91 7.20 -7.13
CA MET A 74 -10.53 5.87 -6.61
C MET A 74 -9.73 5.94 -5.31
N ASN A 75 -9.08 7.10 -5.05
CA ASN A 75 -8.36 7.37 -3.80
C ASN A 75 -8.49 8.85 -3.43
N PRO A 76 -9.64 9.27 -2.87
CA PRO A 76 -9.93 10.68 -2.61
C PRO A 76 -9.03 11.32 -1.54
N ILE A 77 -8.46 10.53 -0.61
CA ILE A 77 -7.59 11.03 0.44
C ILE A 77 -6.25 10.31 0.38
N LEU A 78 -5.16 11.09 0.22
CA LEU A 78 -3.79 10.57 0.29
C LEU A 78 -3.02 11.32 1.39
N LEU A 79 -2.37 10.56 2.27
CA LEU A 79 -1.48 11.09 3.30
C LEU A 79 -0.03 10.76 2.93
N LYS A 80 0.82 11.78 2.84
CA LYS A 80 2.26 11.62 2.60
C LYS A 80 3.02 11.97 3.87
N PRO A 81 3.57 10.98 4.61
CA PRO A 81 4.31 11.24 5.84
C PRO A 81 5.48 12.21 5.60
N THR A 82 5.52 13.31 6.34
CA THR A 82 6.59 14.33 6.26
C THR A 82 7.57 14.22 7.43
N ASN A 83 7.13 13.68 8.55
CA ASN A 83 7.92 13.38 9.75
C ASN A 83 7.17 12.35 10.60
N ASP A 84 7.70 12.00 11.77
CA ASP A 84 7.15 10.96 12.64
C ASP A 84 5.75 11.28 13.21
N THR A 85 5.35 12.55 13.19
CA THR A 85 4.11 13.03 13.80
C THR A 85 3.21 13.82 12.87
N GLY A 86 3.53 13.89 11.57
CA GLY A 86 2.78 14.70 10.62
C GLY A 86 2.86 14.20 9.19
N SER A 87 1.82 14.54 8.44
CA SER A 87 1.69 14.20 7.01
C SER A 87 1.23 15.40 6.20
N GLN A 88 1.63 15.44 4.94
CA GLN A 88 0.94 16.26 3.95
C GLN A 88 -0.37 15.57 3.59
N VAL A 89 -1.46 16.32 3.67
CA VAL A 89 -2.81 15.86 3.34
C VAL A 89 -3.15 16.29 1.92
N VAL A 90 -3.51 15.33 1.08
CA VAL A 90 -3.99 15.53 -0.28
C VAL A 90 -5.45 15.10 -0.31
N VAL A 91 -6.33 15.95 -0.81
CA VAL A 91 -7.78 15.69 -0.92
C VAL A 91 -8.19 15.87 -2.37
N MET A 92 -8.81 14.86 -2.97
CA MET A 92 -9.22 14.84 -4.37
C MET A 92 -8.08 15.23 -5.34
N GLY A 93 -6.86 14.81 -5.00
CA GLY A 93 -5.66 15.06 -5.79
C GLY A 93 -4.97 16.41 -5.55
N GLU A 94 -5.53 17.27 -4.72
CA GLU A 94 -4.96 18.59 -4.41
C GLU A 94 -4.39 18.67 -3.00
N VAL A 95 -3.24 19.33 -2.85
CA VAL A 95 -2.55 19.49 -1.57
C VAL A 95 -3.28 20.49 -0.67
N MET A 96 -3.80 20.03 0.46
CA MET A 96 -4.42 20.88 1.49
C MET A 96 -3.43 21.45 2.49
N GLY A 97 -2.23 20.88 2.60
CA GLY A 97 -1.18 21.31 3.49
C GLY A 97 -0.68 20.22 4.44
N ASN A 98 0.24 20.61 5.33
CA ASN A 98 0.82 19.71 6.34
C ASN A 98 0.01 19.75 7.63
N MET A 99 -0.29 18.58 8.19
CA MET A 99 -1.01 18.45 9.45
C MET A 99 -0.29 17.49 10.39
N SER A 100 -0.29 17.82 11.70
CA SER A 100 0.09 16.83 12.72
C SER A 100 -0.97 15.73 12.82
N ALA A 101 -0.59 14.54 13.31
CA ALA A 101 -1.52 13.41 13.48
C ALA A 101 -2.76 13.81 14.30
N ARG A 102 -2.57 14.60 15.38
CA ARG A 102 -3.68 15.09 16.21
C ARG A 102 -4.63 15.99 15.43
N ARG A 103 -4.09 16.98 14.69
CA ARG A 103 -4.90 17.90 13.87
C ARG A 103 -5.62 17.15 12.75
N TYR A 104 -4.97 16.17 12.14
CA TYR A 104 -5.57 15.33 11.12
C TYR A 104 -6.75 14.52 11.67
N PHE A 105 -6.62 13.95 12.88
CA PHE A 105 -7.70 13.20 13.50
C PHE A 105 -8.97 14.05 13.71
N GLU A 106 -8.82 15.30 14.12
CA GLU A 106 -9.93 16.26 14.22
C GLU A 106 -10.50 16.64 12.85
N TYR A 107 -9.63 16.75 11.83
CA TYR A 107 -10.00 17.12 10.46
C TYR A 107 -10.71 15.99 9.72
N LYS A 108 -10.50 14.73 10.08
CA LYS A 108 -11.09 13.53 9.45
C LYS A 108 -12.61 13.65 9.25
N LYS A 109 -13.33 14.27 10.21
CA LYS A 109 -14.79 14.47 10.11
C LYS A 109 -15.19 15.26 8.87
N GLN A 110 -14.34 16.20 8.46
CA GLN A 110 -14.60 17.06 7.31
C GLN A 110 -14.28 16.35 5.98
N LEU A 111 -13.58 15.23 6.01
CA LEU A 111 -13.21 14.46 4.83
C LEU A 111 -14.33 13.51 4.36
N ARG A 112 -15.23 13.12 5.25
CA ARG A 112 -16.30 12.18 4.94
C ARG A 112 -17.14 12.56 3.72
N PRO A 113 -17.58 13.83 3.53
CA PRO A 113 -18.34 14.22 2.34
C PRO A 113 -17.58 14.01 1.03
N TYR A 114 -16.25 14.24 0.99
CA TYR A 114 -15.42 13.97 -0.19
C TYR A 114 -15.34 12.48 -0.52
N ILE A 115 -15.24 11.63 0.50
CA ILE A 115 -15.22 10.17 0.35
C ILE A 115 -16.56 9.67 -0.18
N GLU A 116 -17.68 10.13 0.40
CA GLU A 116 -19.03 9.77 0.00
C GLU A 116 -19.32 10.21 -1.43
N GLU A 117 -18.92 11.43 -1.81
CA GLU A 117 -19.09 11.96 -3.17
C GLU A 117 -18.27 11.16 -4.20
N ALA A 118 -16.99 10.90 -3.90
CA ALA A 118 -16.12 10.12 -4.78
C ALA A 118 -16.66 8.70 -4.98
N TYR A 119 -17.04 8.03 -3.90
CA TYR A 119 -17.66 6.70 -3.97
C TYR A 119 -18.95 6.69 -4.78
N ARG A 120 -19.85 7.65 -4.55
CA ARG A 120 -21.12 7.76 -5.27
C ARG A 120 -20.89 7.94 -6.76
N LYS A 121 -19.97 8.82 -7.18
CA LYS A 121 -19.65 9.03 -8.60
C LYS A 121 -19.18 7.74 -9.26
N LEU A 122 -18.28 6.98 -8.61
CA LEU A 122 -17.85 5.67 -9.12
C LEU A 122 -19.01 4.66 -9.14
N ALA A 123 -19.84 4.63 -8.09
CA ALA A 123 -20.98 3.70 -8.02
C ALA A 123 -22.11 4.00 -9.03
N ASP A 124 -22.15 5.21 -9.59
CA ASP A 124 -23.07 5.57 -10.68
C ASP A 124 -22.53 5.17 -12.06
N GLU A 125 -21.21 5.01 -12.20
CA GLU A 125 -20.55 4.71 -13.48
C GLU A 125 -20.20 3.23 -13.67
N TYR A 126 -19.84 2.51 -12.57
CA TYR A 126 -19.36 1.13 -12.59
C TYR A 126 -20.39 0.15 -12.06
N ASP A 127 -20.28 -1.12 -12.47
CA ASP A 127 -21.13 -2.22 -11.99
C ASP A 127 -20.68 -2.75 -10.63
N ILE A 128 -19.35 -2.82 -10.43
CA ILE A 128 -18.71 -3.35 -9.22
C ILE A 128 -17.64 -2.40 -8.73
N ILE A 129 -17.66 -2.12 -7.41
CA ILE A 129 -16.59 -1.40 -6.72
C ILE A 129 -15.87 -2.37 -5.77
N VAL A 130 -14.57 -2.56 -6.00
CA VAL A 130 -13.69 -3.31 -5.10
C VAL A 130 -13.02 -2.34 -4.14
N ILE A 131 -13.42 -2.39 -2.88
CA ILE A 131 -12.93 -1.48 -1.85
C ILE A 131 -11.77 -2.11 -1.10
N GLU A 132 -10.70 -1.37 -0.89
CA GLU A 132 -9.55 -1.77 -0.07
C GLU A 132 -9.55 -0.99 1.25
N GLY A 133 -9.43 -1.71 2.38
CA GLY A 133 -9.21 -1.11 3.69
C GLY A 133 -7.74 -0.73 3.94
N ALA A 134 -7.48 -0.11 5.08
CA ALA A 134 -6.13 0.29 5.50
C ALA A 134 -5.77 -0.31 6.86
N GLY A 135 -4.55 -0.84 7.02
CA GLY A 135 -4.11 -1.50 8.26
C GLY A 135 -5.02 -2.66 8.65
N SER A 136 -5.55 -2.61 9.86
CA SER A 136 -6.48 -3.61 10.42
C SER A 136 -7.76 -2.94 10.93
N PRO A 137 -8.95 -3.56 10.78
CA PRO A 137 -10.17 -3.06 11.41
C PRO A 137 -10.16 -3.21 12.94
N ALA A 138 -9.23 -3.99 13.47
CA ALA A 138 -9.06 -4.20 14.92
C ALA A 138 -8.24 -3.12 15.63
N GLU A 139 -7.92 -2.01 14.95
CA GLU A 139 -7.29 -0.83 15.56
C GLU A 139 -8.31 -0.09 16.47
N ILE A 140 -8.65 -0.71 17.60
CA ILE A 140 -9.74 -0.27 18.51
C ILE A 140 -9.54 1.16 19.03
N ASN A 141 -8.29 1.62 19.11
CA ASN A 141 -7.93 2.98 19.51
C ASN A 141 -8.23 4.04 18.44
N LEU A 142 -8.46 3.64 17.19
CA LEU A 142 -8.74 4.54 16.05
C LEU A 142 -10.19 4.44 15.56
N LYS A 143 -11.01 3.63 16.21
CA LYS A 143 -12.36 3.25 15.76
C LYS A 143 -13.36 4.41 15.69
N ALA A 144 -13.27 5.38 16.61
CA ALA A 144 -14.26 6.45 16.73
C ALA A 144 -14.47 7.29 15.45
N GLU A 145 -13.44 7.39 14.61
CA GLU A 145 -13.47 8.17 13.36
C GLU A 145 -12.98 7.31 12.19
N ASP A 146 -13.42 6.04 12.16
CA ASP A 146 -13.03 5.14 11.07
C ASP A 146 -13.72 5.51 9.76
N ILE A 147 -12.92 5.88 8.78
CA ILE A 147 -13.32 6.17 7.40
C ILE A 147 -12.71 5.17 6.41
N VAL A 148 -11.94 4.18 6.89
CA VAL A 148 -11.10 3.34 6.03
C VAL A 148 -11.43 1.85 6.08
N ASN A 149 -11.97 1.36 7.21
CA ASN A 149 -12.29 -0.05 7.40
C ASN A 149 -13.81 -0.24 7.62
N MET A 150 -14.26 -0.53 8.84
CA MET A 150 -15.69 -0.80 9.09
C MET A 150 -16.58 0.41 8.86
N GLY A 151 -16.08 1.63 9.10
CA GLY A 151 -16.79 2.87 8.74
C GLY A 151 -17.05 2.98 7.24
N MET A 152 -16.07 2.62 6.42
CA MET A 152 -16.23 2.58 4.95
C MET A 152 -17.13 1.42 4.51
N ALA A 153 -16.98 0.24 5.11
CA ALA A 153 -17.85 -0.92 4.83
C ALA A 153 -19.33 -0.60 5.08
N LYS A 154 -19.63 0.04 6.22
CA LYS A 154 -20.99 0.48 6.59
C LYS A 154 -21.52 1.52 5.60
N MET A 155 -20.72 2.51 5.21
CA MET A 155 -21.10 3.55 4.24
C MET A 155 -21.46 2.94 2.88
N ALA A 156 -20.63 2.03 2.37
CA ALA A 156 -20.84 1.36 1.09
C ALA A 156 -21.81 0.19 1.16
N LYS A 157 -22.25 -0.23 2.36
CA LYS A 157 -22.99 -1.47 2.62
C LYS A 157 -22.31 -2.69 1.97
N ALA A 158 -20.98 -2.72 2.03
CA ALA A 158 -20.16 -3.71 1.38
C ALA A 158 -19.93 -4.93 2.29
N PRO A 159 -20.16 -6.17 1.82
CA PRO A 159 -19.65 -7.35 2.49
C PRO A 159 -18.13 -7.31 2.53
N VAL A 160 -17.56 -7.80 3.62
CA VAL A 160 -16.12 -7.78 3.88
C VAL A 160 -15.52 -9.16 3.71
N LEU A 161 -14.38 -9.24 3.01
CA LEU A 161 -13.47 -10.37 3.04
C LEU A 161 -12.24 -9.99 3.86
N LEU A 162 -11.97 -10.76 4.92
CA LEU A 162 -10.84 -10.52 5.82
C LEU A 162 -9.63 -11.35 5.39
N VAL A 163 -8.52 -10.70 5.07
CA VAL A 163 -7.28 -11.31 4.58
C VAL A 163 -6.27 -11.44 5.72
N GLY A 164 -5.78 -12.65 5.95
CA GLY A 164 -4.68 -12.96 6.88
C GLY A 164 -3.44 -13.44 6.13
N ASP A 165 -2.26 -13.02 6.60
CA ASP A 165 -0.95 -13.44 6.08
C ASP A 165 -0.47 -14.69 6.83
N VAL A 166 -0.29 -15.83 6.11
CA VAL A 166 0.19 -17.07 6.73
C VAL A 166 1.71 -17.19 6.73
N ASP A 167 2.39 -16.49 5.85
CA ASP A 167 3.85 -16.60 5.68
C ASP A 167 4.62 -16.14 6.93
N ARG A 168 4.09 -15.15 7.65
CA ARG A 168 4.67 -14.63 8.90
C ARG A 168 4.29 -15.43 10.15
N GLY A 169 3.43 -16.43 10.02
CA GLY A 169 2.91 -17.22 11.14
C GLY A 169 1.79 -16.53 11.94
N GLY A 170 1.06 -17.31 12.74
CA GLY A 170 0.01 -16.79 13.63
C GLY A 170 -1.30 -16.37 12.94
N VAL A 171 -1.52 -16.72 11.67
CA VAL A 171 -2.66 -16.29 10.87
C VAL A 171 -4.02 -16.57 11.54
N PHE A 172 -4.19 -17.75 12.15
CA PHE A 172 -5.45 -18.10 12.81
C PHE A 172 -5.72 -17.23 14.04
N ALA A 173 -4.69 -16.91 14.83
CA ALA A 173 -4.81 -15.99 15.95
C ALA A 173 -5.15 -14.57 15.48
N GLN A 174 -4.56 -14.11 14.38
CA GLN A 174 -4.83 -12.81 13.79
C GLN A 174 -6.28 -12.74 13.27
N LEU A 175 -6.75 -13.76 12.53
CA LEU A 175 -8.13 -13.81 12.03
C LEU A 175 -9.12 -13.83 13.20
N TYR A 176 -8.92 -14.73 14.17
CA TYR A 176 -9.78 -14.83 15.34
C TYR A 176 -9.82 -13.54 16.15
N GLY A 177 -8.66 -13.00 16.51
CA GLY A 177 -8.55 -11.79 17.30
C GLY A 177 -9.14 -10.58 16.58
N THR A 178 -8.92 -10.44 15.27
CA THR A 178 -9.50 -9.35 14.48
C THR A 178 -11.04 -9.38 14.57
N VAL A 179 -11.66 -10.54 14.28
CA VAL A 179 -13.12 -10.66 14.33
C VAL A 179 -13.67 -10.41 15.73
N LYS A 180 -13.01 -10.95 16.78
CA LYS A 180 -13.48 -10.84 18.17
C LYS A 180 -13.28 -9.46 18.82
N LEU A 181 -12.50 -8.59 18.22
CA LEU A 181 -12.33 -7.20 18.64
C LEU A 181 -13.31 -6.23 17.98
N LEU A 182 -14.07 -6.69 16.98
CA LEU A 182 -15.12 -5.90 16.32
C LEU A 182 -16.42 -5.94 17.15
N GLU A 183 -17.26 -4.92 16.95
CA GLU A 183 -18.65 -4.97 17.43
C GLU A 183 -19.45 -5.99 16.61
N ASP A 184 -20.54 -6.49 17.18
CA ASP A 184 -21.35 -7.55 16.56
C ASP A 184 -21.83 -7.18 15.15
N ASP A 185 -22.30 -5.94 14.95
CA ASP A 185 -22.76 -5.44 13.67
C ASP A 185 -21.63 -5.32 12.61
N GLU A 186 -20.40 -5.12 13.04
CA GLU A 186 -19.22 -5.08 12.21
C GLU A 186 -18.71 -6.48 11.87
N ALA A 187 -18.67 -7.36 12.87
CA ALA A 187 -18.33 -8.76 12.67
C ALA A 187 -19.29 -9.44 11.69
N ASP A 188 -20.58 -9.10 11.77
CA ASP A 188 -21.62 -9.58 10.85
C ASP A 188 -21.40 -9.13 9.40
N MET A 189 -20.63 -8.08 9.13
CA MET A 189 -20.27 -7.67 7.76
C MET A 189 -19.19 -8.55 7.16
N ILE A 190 -18.41 -9.29 7.96
CA ILE A 190 -17.37 -10.21 7.46
C ILE A 190 -18.05 -11.46 6.93
N LYS A 191 -18.02 -11.65 5.61
CA LYS A 191 -18.69 -12.77 4.92
C LYS A 191 -17.75 -13.87 4.50
N GLY A 192 -16.44 -13.66 4.65
CA GLY A 192 -15.44 -14.68 4.35
C GLY A 192 -14.05 -14.26 4.82
N MET A 193 -13.19 -15.24 4.96
CA MET A 193 -11.78 -15.08 5.26
C MET A 193 -10.93 -15.59 4.10
N ILE A 194 -9.78 -14.97 3.88
CA ILE A 194 -8.78 -15.40 2.90
C ILE A 194 -7.47 -15.62 3.63
N VAL A 195 -6.90 -16.81 3.49
CA VAL A 195 -5.52 -17.10 3.92
C VAL A 195 -4.60 -16.81 2.74
N ASN A 196 -3.79 -15.77 2.86
CA ASN A 196 -2.92 -15.30 1.78
C ASN A 196 -1.47 -15.67 2.00
N LYS A 197 -0.68 -15.62 0.92
CA LYS A 197 0.76 -15.93 0.87
C LYS A 197 1.08 -17.36 1.30
N PHE A 198 0.21 -18.29 0.99
CA PHE A 198 0.40 -19.69 1.36
C PHE A 198 1.52 -20.35 0.54
N ARG A 199 2.41 -21.06 1.22
CA ARG A 199 3.47 -21.89 0.63
C ARG A 199 3.31 -23.32 1.14
N GLY A 200 3.42 -24.30 0.26
CA GLY A 200 3.42 -25.73 0.61
C GLY A 200 2.10 -26.46 0.34
N ASP A 201 1.85 -27.51 1.13
CA ASP A 201 0.71 -28.41 0.94
C ASP A 201 -0.54 -27.93 1.68
N LYS A 202 -1.61 -27.63 0.95
CA LYS A 202 -2.89 -27.17 1.51
C LYS A 202 -3.54 -28.19 2.45
N SER A 203 -3.24 -29.49 2.32
CA SER A 203 -3.80 -30.52 3.20
C SER A 203 -3.33 -30.36 4.65
N ILE A 204 -2.12 -29.82 4.87
CA ILE A 204 -1.57 -29.52 6.20
C ILE A 204 -2.30 -28.34 6.84
N LEU A 205 -2.75 -27.38 6.03
CA LEU A 205 -3.50 -26.21 6.51
C LEU A 205 -4.97 -26.52 6.84
N ALA A 206 -5.56 -27.51 6.16
CA ALA A 206 -6.99 -27.81 6.21
C ALA A 206 -7.57 -27.98 7.63
N PRO A 207 -6.95 -28.74 8.57
CA PRO A 207 -7.49 -28.86 9.93
C PRO A 207 -7.55 -27.50 10.68
N GLY A 208 -6.61 -26.61 10.42
CA GLY A 208 -6.61 -25.26 10.99
C GLY A 208 -7.72 -24.39 10.40
N VAL A 209 -7.98 -24.53 9.08
CA VAL A 209 -9.08 -23.84 8.40
C VAL A 209 -10.42 -24.30 8.96
N GLU A 210 -10.68 -25.62 9.04
CA GLU A 210 -11.89 -26.16 9.62
C GLU A 210 -12.12 -25.64 11.06
N LYS A 211 -11.05 -25.58 11.85
CA LYS A 211 -11.15 -25.13 13.22
C LYS A 211 -11.50 -23.65 13.34
N ILE A 212 -10.90 -22.76 12.54
CA ILE A 212 -11.21 -21.34 12.58
C ILE A 212 -12.62 -21.04 12.07
N GLU A 213 -13.09 -21.77 11.05
CA GLU A 213 -14.47 -21.69 10.56
C GLU A 213 -15.47 -22.09 11.64
N GLU A 214 -15.23 -23.20 12.36
CA GLU A 214 -16.05 -23.64 13.50
C GLU A 214 -16.11 -22.58 14.60
N MET A 215 -14.97 -21.98 14.95
CA MET A 215 -14.86 -21.00 16.04
C MET A 215 -15.54 -19.66 15.72
N LEU A 216 -15.52 -19.23 14.47
CA LEU A 216 -16.02 -17.92 14.06
C LEU A 216 -17.39 -17.97 13.37
N GLY A 217 -17.78 -19.13 12.81
CA GLY A 217 -18.96 -19.23 11.95
C GLY A 217 -18.80 -18.50 10.61
N ILE A 218 -17.57 -18.18 10.20
CA ILE A 218 -17.26 -17.45 8.97
C ILE A 218 -16.40 -18.37 8.08
N PRO A 219 -16.76 -18.56 6.79
CA PRO A 219 -16.03 -19.47 5.91
C PRO A 219 -14.67 -18.90 5.47
N VAL A 220 -13.67 -19.75 5.29
CA VAL A 220 -12.45 -19.45 4.55
C VAL A 220 -12.71 -19.65 3.06
N VAL A 221 -13.03 -18.59 2.36
CA VAL A 221 -13.43 -18.62 0.94
C VAL A 221 -12.25 -18.81 -0.02
N GLY A 222 -11.02 -18.72 0.46
CA GLY A 222 -9.85 -18.90 -0.36
C GLY A 222 -8.55 -19.07 0.41
N VAL A 223 -7.66 -19.88 -0.14
CA VAL A 223 -6.26 -19.98 0.24
C VAL A 223 -5.44 -19.58 -0.97
N ALA A 224 -4.96 -18.32 -0.97
CA ALA A 224 -4.18 -17.77 -2.05
C ALA A 224 -2.70 -18.17 -1.90
N PRO A 225 -2.09 -18.75 -2.94
CA PRO A 225 -0.66 -19.07 -2.90
C PRO A 225 0.17 -17.79 -2.83
N TYR A 226 1.38 -17.93 -2.33
CA TYR A 226 2.38 -16.88 -2.51
C TYR A 226 2.60 -16.67 -4.01
N ALA A 227 2.39 -15.46 -4.47
CA ALA A 227 2.61 -15.09 -5.86
C ALA A 227 3.78 -14.12 -5.92
N ASP A 228 4.79 -14.49 -6.71
CA ASP A 228 5.87 -13.59 -7.07
C ASP A 228 5.41 -12.84 -8.34
N VAL A 229 4.84 -11.66 -8.11
CA VAL A 229 4.34 -10.79 -9.17
C VAL A 229 5.10 -9.48 -9.15
N ASP A 230 5.59 -9.07 -10.31
CA ASP A 230 6.27 -7.80 -10.49
C ASP A 230 5.24 -6.66 -10.52
N ILE A 231 4.84 -6.21 -9.34
CA ILE A 231 4.00 -5.04 -9.14
C ILE A 231 4.72 -4.01 -8.29
N ASP A 232 4.44 -2.74 -8.55
CA ASP A 232 5.01 -1.65 -7.77
C ASP A 232 4.61 -1.75 -6.30
N ASP A 233 5.61 -1.63 -5.42
CA ASP A 233 5.39 -1.60 -3.98
C ASP A 233 4.70 -0.32 -3.54
N GLU A 234 3.77 -0.43 -2.60
CA GLU A 234 3.00 0.71 -2.09
C GLU A 234 3.82 1.59 -1.14
N ASP A 235 4.68 0.98 -0.32
CA ASP A 235 5.44 1.71 0.69
C ASP A 235 6.95 1.43 0.67
N SER A 236 7.72 2.32 1.29
CA SER A 236 9.19 2.26 1.37
C SER A 236 9.74 1.19 2.34
N LEU A 237 8.88 0.34 2.90
CA LEU A 237 9.27 -0.81 3.73
C LEU A 237 9.40 -2.11 2.93
N SER A 238 9.37 -2.02 1.59
CA SER A 238 9.52 -3.15 0.68
C SER A 238 10.83 -3.91 0.90
N GLU A 239 10.75 -5.24 0.81
CA GLU A 239 11.91 -6.14 0.85
C GLU A 239 12.83 -5.96 -0.38
N ARG A 240 12.32 -5.41 -1.50
CA ARG A 240 13.14 -5.04 -2.68
C ARG A 240 14.26 -4.06 -2.33
N LEU A 241 14.08 -3.22 -1.31
CA LEU A 241 15.10 -2.28 -0.86
C LEU A 241 16.30 -2.94 -0.15
N GLU A 242 16.36 -4.27 -0.06
CA GLU A 242 17.42 -5.04 0.62
C GLU A 242 18.33 -5.84 -0.35
N SER A 243 18.17 -5.69 -1.67
CA SER A 243 18.96 -6.39 -2.68
C SER A 243 20.47 -6.06 -2.60
N ASN A 244 21.33 -7.08 -2.66
CA ASN A 244 22.80 -6.98 -2.50
C ASN A 244 23.60 -7.61 -3.65
N PHE A 245 22.99 -7.88 -4.80
CA PHE A 245 23.72 -8.47 -5.93
C PHE A 245 24.50 -7.39 -6.69
N LYS A 246 25.72 -7.72 -7.12
CA LYS A 246 26.54 -6.91 -8.00
C LYS A 246 26.60 -7.60 -9.36
N ASP A 247 26.05 -6.94 -10.36
CA ASP A 247 26.10 -7.36 -11.76
C ASP A 247 27.13 -6.52 -12.54
N MET A 248 27.11 -6.57 -13.87
CA MET A 248 28.07 -5.82 -14.72
C MET A 248 27.99 -4.31 -14.48
N ILE A 249 26.78 -3.77 -14.24
CA ILE A 249 26.54 -2.36 -13.87
C ILE A 249 25.87 -2.33 -12.51
N ASP A 250 26.50 -1.64 -11.56
CA ASP A 250 26.03 -1.51 -10.18
C ASP A 250 25.50 -0.09 -9.92
N ILE A 251 24.20 0.03 -9.75
CA ILE A 251 23.51 1.30 -9.46
C ILE A 251 23.17 1.34 -7.97
N ALA A 252 23.71 2.33 -7.25
CA ALA A 252 23.42 2.57 -5.85
C ALA A 252 22.46 3.75 -5.67
N VAL A 253 21.25 3.49 -5.19
CA VAL A 253 20.26 4.51 -4.81
C VAL A 253 20.42 4.83 -3.33
N ILE A 254 20.57 6.09 -2.97
CA ILE A 254 20.62 6.49 -1.56
C ILE A 254 19.24 6.35 -0.93
N ARG A 255 19.10 5.43 0.01
CA ARG A 255 17.84 5.19 0.75
C ARG A 255 17.65 6.26 1.81
N LEU A 256 17.07 7.37 1.40
CA LEU A 256 16.70 8.47 2.31
C LEU A 256 15.54 8.06 3.23
N PRO A 257 15.45 8.55 4.47
CA PRO A 257 14.37 8.22 5.40
C PRO A 257 12.96 8.54 4.89
N ARG A 258 12.86 9.53 3.99
CA ARG A 258 11.60 9.95 3.35
C ARG A 258 11.67 9.87 1.83
N LEU A 259 12.38 8.85 1.34
CA LEU A 259 12.47 8.51 -0.09
C LEU A 259 11.07 8.54 -0.72
N SER A 260 10.95 9.28 -1.80
CA SER A 260 9.69 9.45 -2.55
C SER A 260 9.79 8.78 -3.92
N ASN A 261 8.69 8.17 -4.37
CA ASN A 261 8.58 7.56 -5.70
C ASN A 261 9.73 6.59 -6.04
N PHE A 262 10.11 5.74 -5.09
CA PHE A 262 11.20 4.77 -5.27
C PHE A 262 10.93 3.78 -6.41
N THR A 263 9.68 3.59 -6.80
CA THR A 263 9.29 2.75 -7.94
C THR A 263 9.76 3.28 -9.29
N ASP A 264 10.17 4.56 -9.39
CA ASP A 264 10.75 5.12 -10.61
C ASP A 264 12.07 4.43 -10.98
N PHE A 265 12.74 3.79 -10.02
CA PHE A 265 14.00 3.06 -10.25
C PHE A 265 13.80 1.61 -10.66
N ASN A 266 12.60 1.03 -10.50
CA ASN A 266 12.30 -0.38 -10.84
C ASN A 266 12.57 -0.69 -12.33
N VAL A 267 12.60 0.33 -13.19
CA VAL A 267 12.93 0.18 -14.60
C VAL A 267 14.32 -0.42 -14.80
N PHE A 268 15.28 -0.13 -13.92
CA PHE A 268 16.64 -0.66 -14.01
C PHE A 268 16.72 -2.15 -13.73
N GLU A 269 15.82 -2.70 -12.91
CA GLU A 269 15.75 -4.14 -12.60
C GLU A 269 15.33 -5.00 -13.80
N ARG A 270 14.80 -4.38 -14.88
CA ARG A 270 14.37 -5.07 -16.10
C ARG A 270 15.50 -5.30 -17.11
N PHE A 271 16.69 -4.78 -16.85
CA PHE A 271 17.84 -4.93 -17.73
C PHE A 271 18.79 -6.00 -17.20
N ASP A 272 19.05 -7.04 -18.01
CA ASP A 272 20.04 -8.04 -17.70
C ASP A 272 21.42 -7.38 -17.57
N GLY A 273 22.17 -7.74 -16.52
CA GLY A 273 23.50 -7.19 -16.25
C GLY A 273 23.48 -5.86 -15.49
N VAL A 274 22.31 -5.36 -15.05
CA VAL A 274 22.18 -4.18 -14.20
C VAL A 274 21.68 -4.60 -12.80
N SER A 275 22.43 -4.26 -11.76
CA SER A 275 21.99 -4.40 -10.38
C SER A 275 21.58 -3.04 -9.81
N LEU A 276 20.40 -3.01 -9.18
CA LEU A 276 19.91 -1.87 -8.43
C LEU A 276 19.93 -2.22 -6.94
N ARG A 277 20.57 -1.38 -6.13
CA ARG A 277 20.61 -1.56 -4.67
C ARG A 277 20.43 -0.26 -3.91
N TYR A 278 19.80 -0.37 -2.75
CA TYR A 278 19.53 0.77 -1.89
C TYR A 278 20.55 0.85 -0.74
N VAL A 279 21.10 2.03 -0.52
CA VAL A 279 22.22 2.27 0.41
C VAL A 279 21.80 3.26 1.49
N SER A 280 21.90 2.88 2.75
CA SER A 280 21.58 3.71 3.91
C SER A 280 22.79 4.02 4.80
N LYS A 281 23.95 3.40 4.51
CA LYS A 281 25.20 3.58 5.26
C LYS A 281 26.40 3.73 4.33
N PRO A 282 27.45 4.47 4.72
CA PRO A 282 28.64 4.66 3.90
C PRO A 282 29.36 3.38 3.49
N ASP A 283 29.40 2.38 4.37
CA ASP A 283 30.04 1.08 4.12
C ASP A 283 29.32 0.23 3.08
N GLN A 284 28.03 0.48 2.89
CA GLN A 284 27.22 -0.16 1.85
C GLN A 284 27.46 0.47 0.47
N LEU A 285 27.95 1.71 0.39
CA LEU A 285 28.13 2.41 -0.89
C LEU A 285 29.10 1.65 -1.80
N LYS A 286 30.21 1.13 -1.23
CA LYS A 286 31.26 0.43 -1.98
C LYS A 286 31.75 1.27 -3.18
N ASP A 287 31.93 0.64 -4.34
CA ASP A 287 32.33 1.30 -5.60
C ASP A 287 31.28 1.01 -6.68
N PRO A 288 30.12 1.71 -6.68
CA PRO A 288 29.11 1.53 -7.71
C PRO A 288 29.55 2.19 -9.04
N ASP A 289 28.94 1.82 -10.14
CA ASP A 289 29.13 2.51 -11.41
C ASP A 289 28.33 3.82 -11.47
N MET A 290 27.21 3.89 -10.74
CA MET A 290 26.38 5.09 -10.64
C MET A 290 25.78 5.22 -9.22
N ILE A 291 25.71 6.47 -8.75
CA ILE A 291 24.91 6.82 -7.56
C ILE A 291 23.68 7.62 -8.01
N ILE A 292 22.52 7.24 -7.51
CA ILE A 292 21.29 8.04 -7.63
C ILE A 292 20.96 8.65 -6.26
N LEU A 293 20.84 9.98 -6.25
CA LEU A 293 20.35 10.74 -5.11
C LEU A 293 18.88 11.09 -5.35
N PRO A 294 17.94 10.33 -4.78
CA PRO A 294 16.52 10.41 -5.15
C PRO A 294 15.82 11.60 -4.50
N GLY A 295 14.64 11.91 -5.01
CA GLY A 295 13.72 12.84 -4.39
C GLY A 295 13.28 12.40 -3.00
N THR A 296 12.98 13.36 -2.13
CA THR A 296 12.52 13.10 -0.77
C THR A 296 11.43 14.07 -0.33
N LYS A 297 10.54 13.59 0.52
CA LYS A 297 9.45 14.41 1.08
C LYS A 297 9.94 15.47 2.11
N ASN A 298 11.15 15.33 2.63
CA ASN A 298 11.71 16.28 3.58
C ASN A 298 13.22 16.52 3.36
N THR A 299 13.53 17.24 2.29
CA THR A 299 14.88 17.48 1.79
C THR A 299 15.86 17.97 2.87
N MET A 300 15.44 18.93 3.70
CA MET A 300 16.32 19.50 4.74
C MET A 300 16.69 18.49 5.83
N LYS A 301 15.71 17.70 6.30
CA LYS A 301 15.96 16.69 7.34
C LYS A 301 16.75 15.51 6.79
N ASP A 302 16.47 15.09 5.57
CA ASP A 302 17.15 13.96 4.96
C ASP A 302 18.58 14.32 4.57
N LEU A 303 18.86 15.56 4.16
CA LEU A 303 20.22 16.06 4.02
C LEU A 303 20.96 16.07 5.36
N LEU A 304 20.33 16.55 6.44
CA LEU A 304 20.92 16.51 7.78
C LEU A 304 21.22 15.07 8.22
N TRP A 305 20.31 14.14 7.95
CA TRP A 305 20.53 12.72 8.22
C TRP A 305 21.73 12.17 7.42
N MET A 306 21.88 12.50 6.13
CA MET A 306 23.05 12.10 5.33
C MET A 306 24.35 12.63 5.90
N ARG A 307 24.37 13.88 6.43
CA ARG A 307 25.52 14.48 7.10
C ARG A 307 25.89 13.75 8.39
N GLN A 308 24.89 13.45 9.20
CA GLN A 308 25.08 12.81 10.50
C GLN A 308 25.58 11.37 10.39
N ASN A 309 25.18 10.64 9.35
CA ASN A 309 25.61 9.24 9.15
C ASN A 309 26.85 9.08 8.24
N GLY A 310 27.37 10.18 7.68
CA GLY A 310 28.56 10.20 6.84
C GLY A 310 28.33 9.91 5.35
N LEU A 311 27.09 9.64 4.91
CA LEU A 311 26.78 9.41 3.50
C LEU A 311 27.06 10.61 2.62
N GLU A 312 26.81 11.85 3.09
CA GLU A 312 27.14 13.05 2.32
C GLU A 312 28.63 13.08 1.95
N ALA A 313 29.52 12.84 2.92
CA ALA A 313 30.96 12.83 2.67
C ALA A 313 31.37 11.72 1.69
N ALA A 314 30.77 10.54 1.78
CA ALA A 314 31.02 9.43 0.87
C ALA A 314 30.57 9.76 -0.56
N VAL A 315 29.38 10.32 -0.74
CA VAL A 315 28.84 10.74 -2.05
C VAL A 315 29.68 11.86 -2.65
N LEU A 316 30.08 12.85 -1.89
CA LEU A 316 30.96 13.94 -2.36
C LEU A 316 32.33 13.41 -2.80
N LYS A 317 32.92 12.48 -2.04
CA LYS A 317 34.17 11.82 -2.40
C LYS A 317 34.02 11.04 -3.72
N TYR A 318 32.93 10.30 -3.89
CA TYR A 318 32.62 9.57 -5.09
C TYR A 318 32.48 10.52 -6.31
N SER A 319 31.71 11.58 -6.17
CA SER A 319 31.54 12.59 -7.23
C SER A 319 32.87 13.26 -7.61
N ALA A 320 33.74 13.54 -6.64
CA ALA A 320 35.06 14.12 -6.89
C ALA A 320 36.02 13.19 -7.65
N SER A 321 35.77 11.87 -7.65
CA SER A 321 36.54 10.90 -8.44
C SER A 321 36.12 10.82 -9.91
N GLY A 322 35.15 11.62 -10.36
CA GLY A 322 34.68 11.67 -11.76
C GLY A 322 33.71 10.55 -12.14
N LEU A 323 33.14 9.84 -11.15
CA LEU A 323 32.16 8.79 -11.36
C LEU A 323 30.74 9.35 -11.50
N SER A 324 29.82 8.57 -12.07
CA SER A 324 28.45 9.02 -12.38
C SER A 324 27.63 9.27 -11.11
N LEU A 325 27.15 10.50 -10.95
CA LEU A 325 26.20 10.90 -9.92
C LEU A 325 25.03 11.63 -10.58
N ILE A 326 23.82 11.18 -10.31
CA ILE A 326 22.60 11.85 -10.73
C ILE A 326 21.72 12.12 -9.53
N HIS A 327 20.98 13.23 -9.53
CA HIS A 327 19.88 13.45 -8.60
C HIS A 327 18.57 13.65 -9.38
N ILE A 328 17.49 13.16 -8.81
CA ILE A 328 16.17 13.17 -9.42
C ILE A 328 15.17 13.83 -8.46
#